data_255e5edca2c6bbb3ca5c4bd121a09ec2
#
_entry.id   255e5edca2c6bbb3ca5c4bd121a09ec2
#
_cell.length_a   1.000
_cell.length_b   1.000
_cell.length_c   1.000
_cell.angle_alpha   90.00
_cell.angle_beta   90.00
_cell.angle_gamma   90.00
#
_symmetry.space_group_name_H-M   'P 1'
#
loop_
_entity.id
_entity.type
_entity.pdbx_description
1 polymer ?
#
loop_
_entity_poly.entity_id
_entity_poly.type
_entity_poly.pdbx_seq_one_letter_code
_entity_poly.pdbx_strand_id
1 'polypeptide(L)'
;MLAVFAGAAIARAPAMKVGIESTKLAIPGYTLPFMFIFHPELIAWNFTPELNLFKLGFFLLLATAMSVGIAGGMQGYLIRETKFYERMMLLAGSFMIIPANYMINLVGLVLIGVTLASQILFKQQKAVVLEE
;
A
#
# COMPACT_ATOMS: atom_id res chain seq x y z
N MET A 1 -8.79 -14.70 -15.76
CA MET A 1 -7.82 -15.51 -16.53
C MET A 1 -7.67 -15.03 -17.97
N LEU A 2 -8.74 -14.81 -18.76
CA LEU A 2 -8.64 -14.35 -20.17
C LEU A 2 -7.85 -13.05 -20.34
N ALA A 3 -8.03 -12.06 -19.48
CA ALA A 3 -7.31 -10.79 -19.53
C ALA A 3 -5.79 -10.96 -19.38
N VAL A 4 -5.33 -11.95 -18.61
CA VAL A 4 -3.92 -12.25 -18.43
C VAL A 4 -3.29 -12.76 -19.73
N PHE A 5 -3.98 -13.62 -20.45
CA PHE A 5 -3.51 -14.13 -21.74
C PHE A 5 -3.47 -13.03 -22.81
N ALA A 6 -4.47 -12.16 -22.85
CA ALA A 6 -4.48 -11.01 -23.73
C ALA A 6 -3.32 -10.04 -23.40
N GLY A 7 -3.13 -9.72 -22.13
CA GLY A 7 -2.00 -8.89 -21.68
C GLY A 7 -0.64 -9.50 -22.00
N ALA A 8 -0.48 -10.82 -21.82
CA ALA A 8 0.73 -11.55 -22.13
C ALA A 8 1.06 -11.52 -23.65
N ALA A 9 0.04 -11.64 -24.49
CA ALA A 9 0.18 -11.55 -25.93
C ALA A 9 0.67 -10.16 -26.37
N ILE A 10 0.07 -9.09 -25.81
CA ILE A 10 0.45 -7.70 -26.09
C ILE A 10 1.87 -7.43 -25.59
N ALA A 11 2.20 -7.86 -24.37
CA ALA A 11 3.51 -7.67 -23.75
C ALA A 11 4.61 -8.58 -24.31
N ARG A 12 4.26 -9.53 -25.18
CA ARG A 12 5.17 -10.59 -25.69
C ARG A 12 5.93 -11.31 -24.58
N ALA A 13 5.24 -11.58 -23.47
CA ALA A 13 5.80 -12.17 -22.27
C ALA A 13 5.09 -13.49 -21.91
N PRO A 14 5.76 -14.40 -21.17
CA PRO A 14 5.11 -15.64 -20.74
C PRO A 14 3.87 -15.36 -19.87
N ALA A 15 2.74 -15.99 -20.21
CA ALA A 15 1.46 -15.76 -19.54
C ALA A 15 1.52 -16.01 -18.01
N MET A 16 2.30 -17.00 -17.58
CA MET A 16 2.52 -17.29 -16.15
C MET A 16 3.17 -16.12 -15.41
N LYS A 17 4.20 -15.49 -16.02
CA LYS A 17 4.88 -14.33 -15.43
C LYS A 17 3.94 -13.13 -15.33
N VAL A 18 3.19 -12.86 -16.39
CA VAL A 18 2.18 -11.78 -16.40
C VAL A 18 1.09 -12.05 -15.36
N GLY A 19 0.65 -13.30 -15.19
CA GLY A 19 -0.33 -13.70 -14.19
C GLY A 19 0.14 -13.46 -12.76
N ILE A 20 1.38 -13.82 -12.45
CA ILE A 20 1.97 -13.59 -11.11
C ILE A 20 2.07 -12.09 -10.82
N GLU A 21 2.58 -11.30 -11.76
CA GLU A 21 2.68 -9.84 -11.58
C GLU A 21 1.31 -9.17 -11.45
N SER A 22 0.33 -9.59 -12.25
CA SER A 22 -1.05 -9.10 -12.14
C SER A 22 -1.68 -9.43 -10.79
N THR A 23 -1.40 -10.61 -10.24
CA THR A 23 -1.88 -11.01 -8.91
C THR A 23 -1.28 -10.13 -7.81
N LYS A 24 0.01 -9.84 -7.85
CA LYS A 24 0.67 -8.91 -6.91
C LYS A 24 0.04 -7.52 -6.94
N LEU A 25 -0.30 -7.02 -8.13
CA LEU A 25 -0.96 -5.73 -8.32
C LEU A 25 -2.41 -5.73 -7.78
N ALA A 26 -3.09 -6.88 -7.80
CA ALA A 26 -4.46 -6.99 -7.34
C ALA A 26 -4.58 -7.10 -5.80
N ILE A 27 -3.55 -7.57 -5.10
CA ILE A 27 -3.59 -7.80 -3.65
C ILE A 27 -4.03 -6.57 -2.84
N PRO A 28 -3.52 -5.34 -3.08
CA PRO A 28 -4.00 -4.16 -2.37
C PRO A 28 -5.52 -3.94 -2.51
N GLY A 29 -6.07 -4.21 -3.70
CA GLY A 29 -7.51 -4.11 -3.95
C GLY A 29 -8.34 -5.12 -3.16
N TYR A 30 -7.82 -6.34 -2.99
CA TYR A 30 -8.49 -7.35 -2.17
C TYR A 30 -8.45 -7.05 -0.68
N THR A 31 -7.50 -6.25 -0.22
CA THR A 31 -7.34 -5.92 1.21
C THR A 31 -8.34 -4.83 1.65
N LEU A 32 -8.78 -3.96 0.74
CA LEU A 32 -9.75 -2.90 1.04
C LEU A 32 -11.07 -3.38 1.64
N PRO A 33 -11.74 -4.44 1.14
CA PRO A 33 -12.97 -4.96 1.74
C PRO A 33 -12.79 -5.41 3.20
N PHE A 34 -11.63 -5.96 3.54
CA PHE A 34 -11.34 -6.33 4.93
C PHE A 34 -11.27 -5.09 5.84
N MET A 35 -10.71 -4.00 5.34
CA MET A 35 -10.66 -2.76 6.08
C MET A 35 -12.08 -2.23 6.40
N PHE A 36 -13.03 -2.39 5.50
CA PHE A 36 -14.43 -2.02 5.75
C PHE A 36 -15.10 -2.86 6.84
N ILE A 37 -14.72 -4.14 6.97
CA ILE A 37 -15.25 -5.02 8.02
C ILE A 37 -14.75 -4.56 9.40
N PHE A 38 -13.49 -4.20 9.51
CA PHE A 38 -12.88 -3.79 10.79
C PHE A 38 -13.15 -2.31 11.13
N HIS A 39 -13.47 -1.50 10.12
CA HIS A 39 -13.78 -0.08 10.26
C HIS A 39 -15.13 0.23 9.61
N PRO A 40 -16.24 -0.19 10.24
CA PRO A 40 -17.60 0.04 9.72
C PRO A 40 -17.94 1.51 9.54
N GLU A 41 -17.20 2.40 10.20
CA GLU A 41 -17.31 3.85 10.04
C GLU A 41 -16.99 4.32 8.61
N LEU A 42 -16.17 3.55 7.85
CA LEU A 42 -15.91 3.81 6.43
C LEU A 42 -17.11 3.48 5.54
N ILE A 43 -17.95 2.53 5.96
CA ILE A 43 -19.19 2.15 5.26
C ILE A 43 -20.38 2.96 5.79
N ALA A 44 -20.31 3.49 6.99
CA ALA A 44 -21.35 4.30 7.61
C ALA A 44 -21.53 5.63 6.86
N TRP A 45 -21.79 5.49 5.59
CA TRP A 45 -22.43 6.45 4.69
C TRP A 45 -23.82 6.86 5.22
N ASN A 46 -24.24 6.27 6.33
CA ASN A 46 -25.41 6.68 7.06
C ASN A 46 -25.15 8.08 7.63
N PHE A 47 -25.70 9.02 6.92
CA PHE A 47 -25.92 10.43 7.19
C PHE A 47 -26.35 10.73 8.65
N THR A 48 -25.55 10.27 9.61
CA THR A 48 -25.67 10.79 10.96
C THR A 48 -24.96 12.14 10.97
N PRO A 49 -25.60 13.21 11.47
CA PRO A 49 -25.02 14.56 11.49
C PRO A 49 -23.74 14.67 12.34
N GLU A 50 -23.32 13.59 12.98
CA GLU A 50 -22.10 13.47 13.77
C GLU A 50 -20.93 12.88 12.99
N LEU A 51 -21.01 12.76 11.64
CA LEU A 51 -19.89 12.31 10.83
C LEU A 51 -18.80 13.38 10.89
N ASN A 52 -17.88 13.24 11.83
CA ASN A 52 -16.70 14.08 11.91
C ASN A 52 -15.89 13.91 10.63
N LEU A 53 -15.91 14.89 9.75
CA LEU A 53 -15.15 14.94 8.50
C LEU A 53 -13.67 14.63 8.75
N PHE A 54 -13.18 14.95 9.95
CA PHE A 54 -11.84 14.65 10.40
C PHE A 54 -11.60 13.14 10.57
N LYS A 55 -12.56 12.39 11.14
CA LYS A 55 -12.47 10.92 11.26
C LYS A 55 -12.46 10.26 9.89
N LEU A 56 -13.35 10.68 9.01
CA LEU A 56 -13.38 10.17 7.63
C LEU A 56 -12.05 10.40 6.92
N GLY A 57 -11.50 11.60 6.99
CA GLY A 57 -10.18 11.93 6.42
C GLY A 57 -9.07 11.06 6.98
N PHE A 58 -9.06 10.80 8.29
CA PHE A 58 -8.10 9.93 8.93
C PHE A 58 -8.19 8.47 8.44
N PHE A 59 -9.40 7.92 8.31
CA PHE A 59 -9.58 6.56 7.78
C PHE A 59 -9.22 6.44 6.31
N LEU A 60 -9.51 7.45 5.49
CA LEU A 60 -9.07 7.48 4.09
C LEU A 60 -7.54 7.53 3.99
N LEU A 61 -6.89 8.25 4.87
CA LEU A 61 -5.42 8.28 4.95
C LEU A 61 -4.87 6.91 5.33
N LEU A 62 -5.47 6.22 6.32
CA LEU A 62 -5.09 4.86 6.70
C LEU A 62 -5.26 3.87 5.54
N ALA A 63 -6.40 3.93 4.83
CA ALA A 63 -6.68 3.07 3.68
C ALA A 63 -5.67 3.29 2.54
N THR A 64 -5.33 4.54 2.27
CA THR A 64 -4.34 4.90 1.26
C THR A 64 -2.94 4.42 1.67
N ALA A 65 -2.53 4.68 2.91
CA ALA A 65 -1.24 4.26 3.45
C ALA A 65 -1.08 2.73 3.40
N MET A 66 -2.13 1.99 3.80
CA MET A 66 -2.16 0.53 3.74
C MET A 66 -2.01 0.03 2.31
N SER A 67 -2.77 0.59 1.36
CA SER A 67 -2.73 0.19 -0.04
C SER A 67 -1.34 0.44 -0.66
N VAL A 68 -0.76 1.60 -0.40
CA VAL A 68 0.60 1.95 -0.87
C VAL A 68 1.65 1.04 -0.23
N GLY A 69 1.52 0.75 1.06
CA GLY A 69 2.44 -0.13 1.78
C GLY A 69 2.41 -1.57 1.27
N ILE A 70 1.22 -2.13 1.01
CA ILE A 70 1.08 -3.47 0.43
C ILE A 70 1.62 -3.50 -1.00
N ALA A 71 1.24 -2.52 -1.83
CA ALA A 71 1.71 -2.45 -3.20
C ALA A 71 3.24 -2.37 -3.29
N GLY A 72 3.86 -1.45 -2.53
CA GLY A 72 5.31 -1.29 -2.49
C GLY A 72 6.04 -2.50 -1.90
N GLY A 73 5.48 -3.10 -0.84
CA GLY A 73 6.02 -4.31 -0.24
C GLY A 73 5.97 -5.52 -1.17
N MET A 74 4.89 -5.69 -1.93
CA MET A 74 4.71 -6.81 -2.86
C MET A 74 5.54 -6.65 -4.13
N GLN A 75 5.54 -5.46 -4.72
CA GLN A 75 6.29 -5.20 -5.96
C GLN A 75 7.80 -5.03 -5.73
N GLY A 76 8.20 -4.66 -4.53
CA GLY A 76 9.59 -4.37 -4.22
C GLY A 76 10.11 -3.06 -4.85
N TYR A 77 9.19 -2.17 -5.24
CA TYR A 77 9.48 -0.87 -5.82
C TYR A 77 8.41 0.15 -5.39
N LEU A 78 8.84 1.29 -4.91
CA LEU A 78 7.98 2.43 -4.60
C LEU A 78 8.53 3.69 -5.30
N ILE A 79 9.54 4.30 -4.71
CA ILE A 79 10.28 5.43 -5.26
C ILE A 79 11.60 4.95 -5.86
N ARG A 80 12.16 3.90 -5.26
CA ARG A 80 13.34 3.14 -5.70
C ARG A 80 13.14 1.66 -5.41
N GLU A 81 14.07 0.81 -5.83
CA GLU A 81 14.09 -0.59 -5.42
C GLU A 81 14.15 -0.69 -3.90
N THR A 82 13.14 -1.34 -3.31
CA THR A 82 13.04 -1.53 -1.86
C THR A 82 13.95 -2.68 -1.43
N LYS A 83 14.75 -2.45 -0.40
CA LYS A 83 15.55 -3.51 0.22
C LYS A 83 14.62 -4.49 0.95
N PHE A 84 15.09 -5.71 1.16
CA PHE A 84 14.28 -6.77 1.77
C PHE A 84 13.67 -6.38 3.12
N TYR A 85 14.42 -5.72 4.00
CA TYR A 85 13.89 -5.25 5.29
C TYR A 85 12.85 -4.12 5.15
N GLU A 86 13.00 -3.22 4.17
CA GLU A 86 12.00 -2.18 3.88
C GLU A 86 10.67 -2.79 3.40
N ARG A 87 10.76 -3.84 2.59
CA ARG A 87 9.59 -4.61 2.13
C ARG A 87 8.84 -5.25 3.30
N MET A 88 9.59 -5.88 4.21
CA MET A 88 9.01 -6.49 5.41
C MET A 88 8.36 -5.44 6.32
N MET A 89 9.00 -4.28 6.49
CA MET A 89 8.43 -3.16 7.27
C MET A 89 7.16 -2.60 6.64
N LEU A 90 7.12 -2.44 5.32
CA LEU A 90 5.93 -1.98 4.60
C LEU A 90 4.76 -2.95 4.74
N LEU A 91 5.02 -4.26 4.56
CA LEU A 91 3.99 -5.28 4.71
C LEU A 91 3.51 -5.37 6.16
N ALA A 92 4.42 -5.44 7.13
CA ALA A 92 4.07 -5.49 8.55
C ALA A 92 3.27 -4.25 8.97
N GLY A 93 3.72 -3.05 8.61
CA GLY A 93 3.03 -1.80 8.88
C GLY A 93 1.62 -1.76 8.28
N SER A 94 1.47 -2.25 7.04
CA SER A 94 0.17 -2.30 6.37
C SER A 94 -0.80 -3.29 7.04
N PHE A 95 -0.32 -4.47 7.44
CA PHE A 95 -1.15 -5.43 8.17
C PHE A 95 -1.53 -4.94 9.57
N MET A 96 -0.67 -4.13 10.22
CA MET A 96 -0.99 -3.53 11.51
C MET A 96 -2.10 -2.47 11.43
N ILE A 97 -2.40 -1.93 10.25
CA ILE A 97 -3.49 -0.97 10.06
C ILE A 97 -4.87 -1.65 10.02
N ILE A 98 -4.94 -2.96 9.75
CA ILE A 98 -6.22 -3.68 9.62
C ILE A 98 -7.04 -3.69 10.90
N PRO A 99 -6.49 -3.99 12.11
CA PRO A 99 -7.29 -4.02 13.33
C PRO A 99 -7.82 -2.65 13.73
N ALA A 100 -9.04 -2.61 14.29
CA ALA A 100 -9.69 -1.39 14.77
C ALA A 100 -9.09 -0.86 16.10
N ASN A 101 -7.76 -0.80 16.20
CA ASN A 101 -7.06 -0.30 17.39
C ASN A 101 -6.17 0.89 17.01
N TYR A 102 -6.53 2.07 17.52
CA TYR A 102 -5.85 3.32 17.18
C TYR A 102 -4.34 3.30 17.46
N MET A 103 -3.89 2.64 18.53
CA MET A 103 -2.46 2.54 18.87
C MET A 103 -1.72 1.71 17.82
N ILE A 104 -2.28 0.57 17.42
CA ILE A 104 -1.68 -0.32 16.42
C ILE A 104 -1.66 0.36 15.04
N ASN A 105 -2.74 1.04 14.68
CA ASN A 105 -2.86 1.79 13.43
C ASN A 105 -1.81 2.92 13.35
N LEU A 106 -1.57 3.60 14.47
CA LEU A 106 -0.58 4.67 14.55
C LEU A 106 0.84 4.14 14.36
N VAL A 107 1.15 3.00 14.99
CA VAL A 107 2.44 2.31 14.80
C VAL A 107 2.61 1.87 13.34
N GLY A 108 1.58 1.27 12.72
CA GLY A 108 1.61 0.87 11.32
C GLY A 108 1.87 2.07 10.38
N LEU A 109 1.19 3.18 10.63
CA LEU A 109 1.36 4.41 9.84
C LEU A 109 2.76 5.00 10.01
N VAL A 110 3.32 4.98 11.21
CA VAL A 110 4.70 5.43 11.48
C VAL A 110 5.70 4.56 10.73
N LEU A 111 5.54 3.23 10.75
CA LEU A 111 6.43 2.31 10.04
C LEU A 111 6.43 2.57 8.54
N ILE A 112 5.25 2.76 7.93
CA ILE A 112 5.13 3.09 6.51
C ILE A 112 5.75 4.46 6.23
N GLY A 113 5.46 5.46 7.06
CA GLY A 113 5.99 6.82 6.93
C GLY A 113 7.52 6.88 7.03
N VAL A 114 8.12 6.18 7.99
CA VAL A 114 9.58 6.08 8.15
C VAL A 114 10.21 5.42 6.92
N THR A 115 9.60 4.36 6.39
CA THR A 115 10.11 3.67 5.20
C THR A 115 10.04 4.57 3.96
N LEU A 116 8.94 5.29 3.79
CA LEU A 116 8.80 6.28 2.68
C LEU A 116 9.80 7.42 2.82
N ALA A 117 9.96 7.98 4.02
CA ALA A 117 10.92 9.04 4.30
C ALA A 117 12.36 8.59 4.01
N SER A 118 12.73 7.38 4.44
CA SER A 118 14.06 6.82 4.17
C SER A 118 14.31 6.69 2.67
N GLN A 119 13.32 6.27 1.90
CA GLN A 119 13.44 6.13 0.45
C GLN A 119 13.63 7.48 -0.25
N ILE A 120 12.93 8.52 0.19
CA ILE A 120 13.06 9.88 -0.37
C ILE A 120 14.46 10.45 -0.06
N LEU A 121 14.92 10.34 1.18
CA LEU A 121 16.23 10.85 1.61
C LEU A 121 17.38 10.19 0.85
N PHE A 122 17.37 8.85 0.73
CA PHE A 122 18.40 8.12 0.00
C PHE A 122 18.36 8.34 -1.52
N LYS A 123 17.22 8.73 -2.09
CA LYS A 123 17.12 9.12 -3.50
C LYS A 123 17.86 10.43 -3.74
N GLN A 124 17.73 11.41 -2.85
CA GLN A 124 18.42 12.69 -2.97
C GLN A 124 19.94 12.55 -2.88
N GLN A 125 20.44 11.70 -1.98
CA GLN A 125 21.89 11.45 -1.88
C GLN A 125 22.50 10.90 -3.18
N LYS A 126 21.77 10.03 -3.88
CA LYS A 126 22.26 9.45 -5.14
C LYS A 126 22.25 10.44 -6.30
N ALA A 127 21.34 11.40 -6.30
CA ALA A 127 21.28 12.47 -7.31
C ALA A 127 22.47 13.42 -7.15
N VAL A 128 22.81 13.81 -5.93
CA VAL A 128 23.94 14.72 -5.63
C VAL A 128 25.29 14.14 -6.03
N VAL A 129 25.49 12.82 -5.83
CA VAL A 129 26.75 12.12 -6.19
C VAL A 129 26.95 11.96 -7.69
N LEU A 130 25.90 12.09 -8.50
CA LEU A 130 25.98 11.98 -9.95
C LEU A 130 26.20 13.34 -10.65
N GLU A 131 26.14 14.44 -9.92
CA GLU A 131 26.40 15.81 -10.41
C GLU A 131 27.82 16.30 -10.10
N GLU A 132 28.64 15.54 -9.36
CA GLU A 132 30.08 15.77 -9.16
C GLU A 132 30.93 14.92 -10.12
#